data_41b4e34b0b9b1291d0d8631b15d0c7d3
#
_entry.id   41b4e34b0b9b1291d0d8631b15d0c7d3
#
_cell.length_a   1.000
_cell.length_b   1.000
_cell.length_c   1.000
_cell.angle_alpha   90.00
_cell.angle_beta   90.00
_cell.angle_gamma   90.00
#
_symmetry.space_group_name_H-M   'P 1'
#
loop_
_entity.id
_entity.type
_entity.pdbx_description
1 polymer ?
#
loop_
_entity_poly.entity_id
_entity_poly.type
_entity_poly.pdbx_seq_one_letter_code
_entity_poly.pdbx_strand_id
1 'polypeptide(L)'
;DDLHRLRPVLALFFQQAIALQTRQLPEHNPSLIYQVMFLLDEFTSLGRIPIIAEAIGLMGGYNIRVVLVIQARSQLREVYGQNAAETILRNLAARVAFGADEYSDAREISEELGTITVKTQSVSKPGFDLFSRAHRPPSVNVSEQRRSLMLPQEVQAMRADQAIVFYEGIRPIRCTKIRYFRERRLKRLISPPPRHAAPGMKAPPPPAPVQP
;
A
#
# COMPACT_ATOMS: atom_id res chain seq x y z
N ASP A 1 22.11 15.77 8.98
CA ASP A 1 21.33 14.98 8.00
C ASP A 1 22.14 13.77 7.51
N ASP A 2 22.36 12.81 8.43
CA ASP A 2 23.29 11.70 8.18
C ASP A 2 22.72 10.65 7.21
N LEU A 3 21.39 10.58 7.05
CA LEU A 3 20.74 9.61 6.19
C LEU A 3 21.19 9.75 4.73
N HIS A 4 21.29 10.99 4.24
CA HIS A 4 21.74 11.23 2.85
C HIS A 4 23.15 10.72 2.60
N ARG A 5 24.03 10.83 3.58
CA ARG A 5 25.43 10.35 3.49
C ARG A 5 25.49 8.82 3.58
N LEU A 6 24.57 8.19 4.27
CA LEU A 6 24.50 6.73 4.44
C LEU A 6 23.76 6.00 3.29
N ARG A 7 23.02 6.70 2.43
CA ARG A 7 22.30 6.11 1.31
C ARG A 7 23.12 5.11 0.47
N PRO A 8 24.35 5.43 0.04
CA PRO A 8 25.14 4.49 -0.77
C PRO A 8 25.47 3.20 -0.01
N VAL A 9 25.75 3.31 1.30
CA VAL A 9 26.05 2.16 2.15
C VAL A 9 24.83 1.27 2.33
N LEU A 10 23.66 1.88 2.57
CA LEU A 10 22.40 1.15 2.69
C LEU A 10 22.01 0.48 1.37
N ALA A 11 22.16 1.19 0.24
CA ALA A 11 21.89 0.63 -1.08
C ALA A 11 22.81 -0.57 -1.36
N LEU A 12 24.12 -0.48 -1.05
CA LEU A 12 25.07 -1.57 -1.18
C LEU A 12 24.70 -2.76 -0.28
N PHE A 13 24.30 -2.49 0.96
CA PHE A 13 23.85 -3.54 1.90
C PHE A 13 22.67 -4.33 1.32
N PHE A 14 21.60 -3.65 0.89
CA PHE A 14 20.43 -4.32 0.31
C PHE A 14 20.77 -5.03 -0.99
N GLN A 15 21.61 -4.44 -1.84
CA GLN A 15 22.08 -5.07 -3.07
C GLN A 15 22.80 -6.38 -2.77
N GLN A 16 23.72 -6.40 -1.82
CA GLN A 16 24.45 -7.60 -1.41
C GLN A 16 23.52 -8.63 -0.75
N ALA A 17 22.65 -8.20 0.15
CA ALA A 17 21.71 -9.09 0.83
C ALA A 17 20.78 -9.81 -0.15
N ILE A 18 20.20 -9.07 -1.11
CA ILE A 18 19.34 -9.64 -2.15
C ILE A 18 20.14 -10.53 -3.09
N ALA A 19 21.33 -10.09 -3.55
CA ALA A 19 22.17 -10.87 -4.44
C ALA A 19 22.63 -12.20 -3.81
N LEU A 20 22.89 -12.23 -2.50
CA LEU A 20 23.20 -13.45 -1.77
C LEU A 20 22.02 -14.43 -1.69
N GLN A 21 20.81 -13.89 -1.46
CA GLN A 21 19.59 -14.71 -1.36
C GLN A 21 19.09 -15.23 -2.72
N THR A 22 19.46 -14.58 -3.82
CA THR A 22 19.05 -14.98 -5.17
C THR A 22 20.08 -15.89 -5.88
N ARG A 23 21.10 -16.37 -5.19
CA ARG A 23 22.13 -17.26 -5.79
C ARG A 23 21.61 -18.64 -6.16
N GLN A 24 20.71 -19.17 -5.33
CA GLN A 24 20.16 -20.52 -5.50
C GLN A 24 18.67 -20.53 -5.24
N LEU A 25 17.93 -21.24 -6.07
CA LEU A 25 16.50 -21.46 -5.85
C LEU A 25 16.30 -22.45 -4.69
N PRO A 26 15.27 -22.26 -3.84
CA PRO A 26 14.91 -23.21 -2.78
C PRO A 26 14.70 -24.63 -3.29
N GLU A 27 14.21 -24.79 -4.51
CA GLU A 27 14.01 -26.08 -5.18
C GLU A 27 15.33 -26.87 -5.35
N HIS A 28 16.44 -26.14 -5.55
CA HIS A 28 17.77 -26.73 -5.74
C HIS A 28 18.59 -26.81 -4.43
N ASN A 29 18.11 -26.22 -3.35
CA ASN A 29 18.81 -26.21 -2.07
C ASN A 29 17.81 -26.41 -0.90
N PRO A 30 17.61 -27.66 -0.42
CA PRO A 30 16.69 -27.98 0.66
C PRO A 30 17.00 -27.29 2.00
N SER A 31 18.21 -26.71 2.16
CA SER A 31 18.56 -25.96 3.38
C SER A 31 17.93 -24.55 3.42
N LEU A 32 17.42 -24.05 2.30
CA LEU A 32 16.75 -22.73 2.20
C LEU A 32 15.27 -22.84 2.60
N ILE A 33 15.02 -23.26 3.81
CA ILE A 33 13.66 -23.49 4.36
C ILE A 33 12.99 -22.21 4.86
N TYR A 34 13.76 -21.17 5.17
CA TYR A 34 13.24 -19.94 5.72
C TYR A 34 12.93 -18.91 4.64
N GLN A 35 11.84 -18.21 4.85
CA GLN A 35 11.47 -17.06 4.05
C GLN A 35 12.16 -15.80 4.59
N VAL A 36 12.75 -15.01 3.72
CA VAL A 36 13.37 -13.72 4.07
C VAL A 36 12.40 -12.61 3.75
N MET A 37 12.15 -11.73 4.71
CA MET A 37 11.31 -10.54 4.50
C MET A 37 12.16 -9.27 4.60
N PHE A 38 12.14 -8.47 3.54
CA PHE A 38 12.67 -7.11 3.54
C PHE A 38 11.53 -6.12 3.80
N LEU A 39 11.51 -5.53 4.99
CA LEU A 39 10.59 -4.45 5.33
C LEU A 39 11.32 -3.12 5.16
N LEU A 40 11.00 -2.39 4.10
CA LEU A 40 11.65 -1.13 3.74
C LEU A 40 10.68 0.02 4.06
N ASP A 41 10.79 0.52 5.28
CA ASP A 41 10.07 1.70 5.71
C ASP A 41 10.70 2.96 5.10
N GLU A 42 9.87 3.92 4.70
CA GLU A 42 10.32 5.11 3.96
C GLU A 42 11.21 4.78 2.75
N PHE A 43 10.79 3.80 1.95
CA PHE A 43 11.58 3.21 0.87
C PHE A 43 12.21 4.24 -0.07
N THR A 44 11.49 5.29 -0.41
CA THR A 44 11.97 6.36 -1.30
C THR A 44 13.10 7.19 -0.67
N SER A 45 13.17 7.26 0.66
CA SER A 45 14.24 7.97 1.39
C SER A 45 15.59 7.26 1.32
N LEU A 46 15.60 5.94 1.03
CA LEU A 46 16.83 5.17 0.84
C LEU A 46 17.55 5.49 -0.48
N GLY A 47 16.89 6.22 -1.40
CA GLY A 47 17.36 6.46 -2.74
C GLY A 47 17.15 5.25 -3.65
N ARG A 48 17.75 5.27 -4.84
CA ARG A 48 17.60 4.20 -5.82
C ARG A 48 18.44 2.98 -5.43
N ILE A 49 17.78 1.82 -5.29
CA ILE A 49 18.38 0.50 -5.09
C ILE A 49 18.11 -0.32 -6.36
N PRO A 50 19.05 -0.39 -7.32
CA PRO A 50 18.80 -0.92 -8.67
C PRO A 50 18.25 -2.35 -8.65
N ILE A 51 18.82 -3.22 -7.83
CA ILE A 51 18.45 -4.65 -7.74
C ILE A 51 16.97 -4.85 -7.38
N ILE A 52 16.32 -3.91 -6.65
CA ILE A 52 14.90 -4.02 -6.34
C ILE A 52 14.07 -3.87 -7.61
N ALA A 53 14.35 -2.86 -8.43
CA ALA A 53 13.61 -2.66 -9.68
C ALA A 53 13.82 -3.80 -10.68
N GLU A 54 15.02 -4.40 -10.69
CA GLU A 54 15.41 -5.45 -11.63
C GLU A 54 14.91 -6.82 -11.20
N ALA A 55 14.93 -7.13 -9.90
CA ALA A 55 14.69 -8.48 -9.39
C ALA A 55 13.33 -8.67 -8.68
N ILE A 56 12.54 -7.61 -8.46
CA ILE A 56 11.31 -7.69 -7.66
C ILE A 56 10.33 -8.75 -8.17
N GLY A 57 10.23 -8.92 -9.49
CA GLY A 57 9.36 -9.94 -10.09
C GLY A 57 9.84 -11.38 -9.87
N LEU A 58 11.13 -11.58 -9.57
CA LEU A 58 11.73 -12.91 -9.37
C LEU A 58 11.88 -13.26 -7.89
N MET A 59 11.86 -12.27 -6.99
CA MET A 59 12.13 -12.46 -5.55
C MET A 59 11.23 -13.50 -4.90
N GLY A 60 9.95 -13.59 -5.35
CA GLY A 60 9.01 -14.59 -4.83
C GLY A 60 9.50 -16.03 -4.99
N GLY A 61 10.13 -16.38 -6.11
CA GLY A 61 10.69 -17.69 -6.37
C GLY A 61 11.88 -18.04 -5.48
N TYR A 62 12.60 -17.03 -4.98
CA TYR A 62 13.72 -17.21 -4.04
C TYR A 62 13.31 -17.12 -2.56
N ASN A 63 12.06 -17.32 -2.23
CA ASN A 63 11.52 -17.17 -0.88
C ASN A 63 11.76 -15.77 -0.26
N ILE A 64 11.91 -14.74 -1.10
CA ILE A 64 12.03 -13.36 -0.64
C ILE A 64 10.65 -12.69 -0.70
N ARG A 65 10.29 -12.02 0.38
CA ARG A 65 9.11 -11.14 0.46
C ARG A 65 9.57 -9.71 0.69
N VAL A 66 8.99 -8.78 -0.04
CA VAL A 66 9.33 -7.36 0.06
C VAL A 66 8.09 -6.60 0.49
N VAL A 67 8.23 -5.80 1.52
CA VAL A 67 7.22 -4.83 1.96
C VAL A 67 7.82 -3.45 1.81
N LEU A 68 7.24 -2.65 0.91
CA LEU A 68 7.67 -1.28 0.64
C LEU A 68 6.65 -0.32 1.25
N VAL A 69 7.10 0.59 2.08
CA VAL A 69 6.28 1.69 2.59
C VAL A 69 6.72 2.98 1.89
N ILE A 70 5.78 3.62 1.22
CA ILE A 70 5.98 4.88 0.51
C ILE A 70 4.95 5.91 0.96
N GLN A 71 5.29 7.17 0.93
CA GLN A 71 4.36 8.25 1.27
C GLN A 71 3.47 8.61 0.08
N ALA A 72 4.06 8.69 -1.12
CA ALA A 72 3.38 9.01 -2.36
C ALA A 72 3.98 8.24 -3.54
N ARG A 73 3.16 7.94 -4.56
CA ARG A 73 3.65 7.30 -5.80
C ARG A 73 4.50 8.26 -6.62
N SER A 74 4.25 9.56 -6.53
CA SER A 74 5.06 10.61 -7.14
C SER A 74 6.51 10.53 -6.70
N GLN A 75 6.77 10.33 -5.41
CA GLN A 75 8.13 10.15 -4.87
C GLN A 75 8.82 8.88 -5.41
N LEU A 76 8.06 7.80 -5.56
CA LEU A 76 8.61 6.57 -6.16
C LEU A 76 9.03 6.81 -7.61
N ARG A 77 8.20 7.53 -8.39
CA ARG A 77 8.50 7.90 -9.78
C ARG A 77 9.69 8.86 -9.87
N GLU A 78 9.84 9.77 -8.93
CA GLU A 78 10.98 10.68 -8.86
C GLU A 78 12.31 9.93 -8.66
N VAL A 79 12.34 8.95 -7.74
CA VAL A 79 13.55 8.20 -7.38
C VAL A 79 13.92 7.16 -8.44
N TYR A 80 12.92 6.43 -8.97
CA TYR A 80 13.17 5.29 -9.86
C TYR A 80 12.92 5.60 -11.34
N GLY A 81 12.24 6.70 -11.66
CA GLY A 81 11.70 6.99 -12.97
C GLY A 81 10.38 6.26 -13.22
N GLN A 82 9.58 6.77 -14.16
CA GLN A 82 8.22 6.29 -14.44
C GLN A 82 8.16 4.78 -14.66
N ASN A 83 8.97 4.25 -15.58
CA ASN A 83 8.90 2.83 -15.98
C ASN A 83 9.29 1.87 -14.85
N ALA A 84 10.36 2.16 -14.12
CA ALA A 84 10.79 1.29 -13.02
C ALA A 84 9.83 1.36 -11.82
N ALA A 85 9.27 2.53 -11.51
CA ALA A 85 8.25 2.68 -10.49
C ALA A 85 6.99 1.85 -10.81
N GLU A 86 6.51 1.91 -12.05
CA GLU A 86 5.37 1.10 -12.50
C GLU A 86 5.69 -0.40 -12.44
N THR A 87 6.91 -0.80 -12.81
CA THR A 87 7.36 -2.20 -12.69
C THR A 87 7.34 -2.65 -11.24
N ILE A 88 7.85 -1.85 -10.31
CA ILE A 88 7.82 -2.14 -8.87
C ILE A 88 6.38 -2.33 -8.40
N LEU A 89 5.49 -1.36 -8.68
CA LEU A 89 4.10 -1.39 -8.23
C LEU A 89 3.32 -2.59 -8.76
N ARG A 90 3.55 -2.98 -10.03
CA ARG A 90 2.86 -4.13 -10.66
C ARG A 90 3.31 -5.48 -10.13
N ASN A 91 4.54 -5.59 -9.64
CA ASN A 91 5.04 -6.86 -9.08
C ASN A 91 4.69 -7.06 -7.59
N LEU A 92 3.97 -6.12 -6.99
CA LEU A 92 3.47 -6.24 -5.62
C LEU A 92 2.03 -6.76 -5.63
N ALA A 93 1.86 -8.04 -5.29
CA ALA A 93 0.56 -8.72 -5.28
C ALA A 93 -0.45 -8.12 -4.27
N ALA A 94 0.04 -7.52 -3.20
CA ALA A 94 -0.77 -6.88 -2.17
C ALA A 94 -0.38 -5.40 -2.03
N ARG A 95 -1.38 -4.54 -1.91
CA ARG A 95 -1.19 -3.11 -1.66
C ARG A 95 -2.21 -2.61 -0.65
N VAL A 96 -1.75 -1.80 0.30
CA VAL A 96 -2.60 -1.13 1.28
C VAL A 96 -2.51 0.37 1.03
N ALA A 97 -3.61 0.98 0.65
CA ALA A 97 -3.73 2.41 0.47
C ALA A 97 -4.43 3.04 1.68
N PHE A 98 -3.82 4.09 2.20
CA PHE A 98 -4.42 4.98 3.17
C PHE A 98 -5.06 6.18 2.45
N GLY A 99 -5.65 7.13 3.18
CA GLY A 99 -6.09 8.38 2.56
C GLY A 99 -4.90 9.06 1.86
N ALA A 100 -5.13 9.56 0.66
CA ALA A 100 -4.09 10.21 -0.14
C ALA A 100 -4.25 11.73 -0.02
N ASP A 101 -3.16 12.41 0.34
CA ASP A 101 -3.14 13.88 0.41
C ASP A 101 -3.05 14.49 -1.00
N GLU A 102 -2.29 13.86 -1.90
CA GLU A 102 -2.15 14.30 -3.29
C GLU A 102 -3.35 13.87 -4.13
N TYR A 103 -3.90 14.79 -4.92
CA TYR A 103 -5.02 14.50 -5.81
C TYR A 103 -4.69 13.47 -6.89
N SER A 104 -3.46 13.47 -7.39
CA SER A 104 -2.97 12.47 -8.35
C SER A 104 -3.07 11.05 -7.82
N ASP A 105 -2.61 10.81 -6.60
CA ASP A 105 -2.67 9.51 -5.94
C ASP A 105 -4.13 9.11 -5.62
N ALA A 106 -4.94 10.07 -5.16
CA ALA A 106 -6.35 9.85 -4.90
C ALA A 106 -7.12 9.45 -6.16
N ARG A 107 -6.78 10.08 -7.29
CA ARG A 107 -7.36 9.76 -8.60
C ARG A 107 -6.97 8.36 -9.06
N GLU A 108 -5.70 7.98 -8.96
CA GLU A 108 -5.25 6.65 -9.33
C GLU A 108 -5.95 5.57 -8.48
N ILE A 109 -6.10 5.79 -7.16
CA ILE A 109 -6.84 4.88 -6.27
C ILE A 109 -8.31 4.81 -6.69
N SER A 110 -8.96 5.93 -7.02
CA SER A 110 -10.34 5.98 -7.49
C SER A 110 -10.54 5.20 -8.80
N GLU A 111 -9.62 5.32 -9.75
CA GLU A 111 -9.65 4.60 -11.03
C GLU A 111 -9.46 3.09 -10.81
N GLU A 112 -8.57 2.68 -9.92
CA GLU A 112 -8.34 1.27 -9.58
C GLU A 112 -9.53 0.61 -8.85
N LEU A 113 -10.28 1.37 -8.06
CA LEU A 113 -11.53 0.91 -7.43
C LEU A 113 -12.62 0.60 -8.45
N GLY A 114 -12.54 1.23 -9.64
CA GLY A 114 -13.48 1.03 -10.73
C GLY A 114 -14.75 1.84 -10.58
N THR A 115 -15.78 1.44 -11.34
CA THR A 115 -17.03 2.19 -11.46
C THR A 115 -18.24 1.31 -11.12
N ILE A 116 -19.31 1.97 -10.68
CA ILE A 116 -20.62 1.39 -10.41
C ILE A 116 -21.68 2.09 -11.26
N THR A 117 -22.70 1.36 -11.69
CA THR A 117 -23.88 1.94 -12.33
C THR A 117 -24.89 2.34 -11.27
N VAL A 118 -25.21 3.63 -11.23
CA VAL A 118 -26.21 4.21 -10.30
C VAL A 118 -27.45 4.58 -11.08
N LYS A 119 -28.62 4.17 -10.58
CA LYS A 119 -29.89 4.60 -11.12
C LYS A 119 -30.28 5.95 -10.54
N THR A 120 -30.34 6.95 -11.39
CA THR A 120 -30.76 8.30 -11.00
C THR A 120 -32.21 8.49 -11.44
N GLN A 121 -33.07 8.85 -10.49
CA GLN A 121 -34.45 9.21 -10.78
C GLN A 121 -34.59 10.71 -10.82
N SER A 122 -34.98 11.26 -11.96
CA SER A 122 -35.38 12.65 -12.04
C SER A 122 -36.91 12.72 -12.12
N VAL A 123 -37.51 13.43 -11.16
CA VAL A 123 -38.96 13.67 -11.12
C VAL A 123 -39.22 15.04 -11.68
N SER A 124 -39.78 15.12 -12.88
CA SER A 124 -40.26 16.40 -13.45
C SER A 124 -41.65 16.68 -12.91
N LYS A 125 -41.75 17.69 -12.05
CA LYS A 125 -43.07 18.22 -11.63
C LYS A 125 -43.53 19.23 -12.69
N PRO A 126 -44.76 19.11 -13.20
CA PRO A 126 -45.28 20.15 -14.09
C PRO A 126 -45.36 21.50 -13.33
N GLY A 127 -44.90 22.55 -14.00
CA GLY A 127 -45.03 23.92 -13.46
C GLY A 127 -46.47 24.27 -13.17
N PHE A 128 -46.69 25.09 -12.18
CA PHE A 128 -48.03 25.57 -11.81
C PHE A 128 -48.49 26.52 -12.92
N ASP A 129 -49.33 26.02 -13.82
CA ASP A 129 -49.89 26.81 -14.90
C ASP A 129 -51.29 27.22 -14.46
N LEU A 130 -51.46 28.52 -14.18
CA LEU A 130 -52.72 29.08 -13.64
C LEU A 130 -53.91 28.95 -14.62
N PHE A 131 -53.67 28.62 -15.89
CA PHE A 131 -54.67 28.55 -16.94
C PHE A 131 -54.97 27.16 -17.48
N SER A 132 -54.19 26.12 -17.10
CA SER A 132 -54.45 24.75 -17.57
C SER A 132 -55.13 23.88 -16.51
N ARG A 133 -56.39 23.48 -16.80
CA ARG A 133 -57.11 22.48 -15.98
C ARG A 133 -56.62 21.06 -16.14
N ALA A 134 -55.55 20.82 -16.87
CA ALA A 134 -55.00 19.50 -17.10
C ALA A 134 -54.00 19.12 -16.00
N HIS A 135 -54.40 18.25 -15.08
CA HIS A 135 -53.51 17.61 -14.14
C HIS A 135 -52.58 16.62 -14.90
N ARG A 136 -51.38 17.09 -15.27
CA ARG A 136 -50.38 16.19 -15.84
C ARG A 136 -49.70 15.42 -14.69
N PRO A 137 -49.73 14.08 -14.71
CA PRO A 137 -49.02 13.34 -13.70
C PRO A 137 -47.50 13.61 -13.74
N PRO A 138 -46.81 13.61 -12.60
CA PRO A 138 -45.35 13.76 -12.60
C PRO A 138 -44.72 12.65 -13.44
N SER A 139 -43.86 13.01 -14.38
CA SER A 139 -43.08 12.01 -15.10
C SER A 139 -41.82 11.69 -14.35
N VAL A 140 -41.64 10.39 -14.08
CA VAL A 140 -40.41 9.85 -13.47
C VAL A 140 -39.54 9.32 -14.58
N ASN A 141 -38.40 9.95 -14.81
CA ASN A 141 -37.41 9.47 -15.75
C ASN A 141 -36.28 8.77 -14.96
N VAL A 142 -36.07 7.47 -15.24
CA VAL A 142 -35.00 6.69 -14.60
C VAL A 142 -33.86 6.58 -15.61
N SER A 143 -32.73 7.16 -15.29
CA SER A 143 -31.51 7.07 -16.08
C SER A 143 -30.43 6.32 -15.32
N GLU A 144 -29.69 5.46 -16.03
CA GLU A 144 -28.51 4.78 -15.48
C GLU A 144 -27.26 5.60 -15.78
N GLN A 145 -26.52 5.96 -14.75
CA GLN A 145 -25.28 6.71 -14.89
C GLN A 145 -24.11 5.92 -14.28
N ARG A 146 -22.99 5.90 -15.00
CA ARG A 146 -21.75 5.33 -14.49
C ARG A 146 -21.09 6.33 -13.55
N ARG A 147 -20.76 5.90 -12.33
CA ARG A 147 -20.05 6.69 -11.33
C ARG A 147 -18.84 5.90 -10.81
N SER A 148 -17.74 6.58 -10.48
CA SER A 148 -16.65 5.96 -9.75
C SER A 148 -17.15 5.37 -8.42
N LEU A 149 -16.67 4.20 -8.02
CA LEU A 149 -17.05 3.56 -6.75
C LEU A 149 -16.74 4.45 -5.55
N MET A 150 -15.57 5.13 -5.60
CA MET A 150 -15.21 6.27 -4.75
C MET A 150 -14.65 7.38 -5.64
N LEU A 151 -15.10 8.61 -5.46
CA LEU A 151 -14.52 9.75 -6.14
C LEU A 151 -13.13 10.08 -5.55
N PRO A 152 -12.22 10.73 -6.31
CA PRO A 152 -10.93 11.17 -5.77
C PRO A 152 -11.05 11.97 -4.47
N GLN A 153 -12.04 12.87 -4.39
CA GLN A 153 -12.31 13.66 -3.19
C GLN A 153 -12.77 12.79 -2.00
N GLU A 154 -13.49 11.70 -2.26
CA GLU A 154 -13.91 10.76 -1.21
C GLU A 154 -12.71 9.93 -0.72
N VAL A 155 -11.72 9.64 -1.58
CA VAL A 155 -10.46 9.02 -1.20
C VAL A 155 -9.62 9.95 -0.32
N GLN A 156 -9.51 11.24 -0.70
CA GLN A 156 -8.81 12.24 0.11
C GLN A 156 -9.50 12.47 1.48
N ALA A 157 -10.84 12.48 1.50
CA ALA A 157 -11.62 12.63 2.72
C ALA A 157 -11.73 11.34 3.56
N MET A 158 -11.01 10.28 3.20
CA MET A 158 -11.05 9.03 3.91
C MET A 158 -10.54 9.20 5.36
N ARG A 159 -11.27 8.63 6.31
CA ARG A 159 -10.92 8.76 7.73
C ARG A 159 -9.54 8.17 8.02
N ALA A 160 -8.79 8.78 8.93
CA ALA A 160 -7.45 8.38 9.31
C ALA A 160 -7.34 6.94 9.87
N ASP A 161 -8.45 6.34 10.31
CA ASP A 161 -8.52 4.96 10.79
C ASP A 161 -8.89 3.94 9.70
N GLN A 162 -9.09 4.37 8.45
CA GLN A 162 -9.49 3.50 7.34
C GLN A 162 -8.33 3.24 6.38
N ALA A 163 -8.43 2.10 5.70
CA ALA A 163 -7.53 1.67 4.65
C ALA A 163 -8.29 0.94 3.55
N ILE A 164 -7.73 0.91 2.36
CA ILE A 164 -8.20 0.10 1.23
C ILE A 164 -7.10 -0.91 0.92
N VAL A 165 -7.45 -2.18 0.93
CA VAL A 165 -6.55 -3.28 0.57
C VAL A 165 -6.88 -3.73 -0.84
N PHE A 166 -5.88 -3.70 -1.70
CA PHE A 166 -5.90 -4.30 -3.02
C PHE A 166 -5.09 -5.60 -2.97
N TYR A 167 -5.63 -6.65 -3.49
CA TYR A 167 -4.95 -7.92 -3.61
C TYR A 167 -5.31 -8.56 -4.95
N GLU A 168 -4.33 -9.15 -5.60
CA GLU A 168 -4.49 -9.76 -6.91
C GLU A 168 -5.61 -10.83 -6.89
N GLY A 169 -6.51 -10.77 -7.88
CA GLY A 169 -7.61 -11.74 -8.04
C GLY A 169 -8.83 -11.52 -7.14
N ILE A 170 -8.83 -10.54 -6.23
CA ILE A 170 -10.01 -10.22 -5.40
C ILE A 170 -10.42 -8.75 -5.50
N ARG A 171 -11.68 -8.50 -5.19
CA ARG A 171 -12.20 -7.12 -5.15
C ARG A 171 -11.53 -6.33 -4.02
N PRO A 172 -11.29 -5.02 -4.21
CA PRO A 172 -10.74 -4.17 -3.16
C PRO A 172 -11.56 -4.22 -1.87
N ILE A 173 -10.88 -4.24 -0.74
CA ILE A 173 -11.49 -4.33 0.59
C ILE A 173 -11.26 -3.03 1.34
N ARG A 174 -12.33 -2.34 1.72
CA ARG A 174 -12.25 -1.22 2.67
C ARG A 174 -12.28 -1.77 4.09
N CYS A 175 -11.29 -1.42 4.89
CA CYS A 175 -11.13 -1.93 6.25
C CYS A 175 -10.68 -0.84 7.23
N THR A 176 -10.66 -1.18 8.52
CA THR A 176 -10.12 -0.32 9.57
C THR A 176 -8.67 -0.72 9.85
N LYS A 177 -7.80 0.29 10.03
CA LYS A 177 -6.38 0.09 10.37
C LYS A 177 -6.23 -0.62 11.71
N ILE A 178 -5.38 -1.63 11.74
CA ILE A 178 -4.97 -2.26 12.99
C ILE A 178 -4.08 -1.29 13.77
N ARG A 179 -4.44 -1.02 15.03
CA ARG A 179 -3.63 -0.20 15.95
C ARG A 179 -3.04 -1.12 17.01
N TYR A 180 -1.74 -1.41 16.91
CA TYR A 180 -1.05 -2.36 17.79
C TYR A 180 -1.29 -2.09 19.29
N PHE A 181 -1.37 -0.82 19.68
CA PHE A 181 -1.60 -0.43 21.08
C PHE A 181 -3.04 -0.64 21.56
N ARG A 182 -4.00 -0.92 20.68
CA ARG A 182 -5.39 -1.29 21.02
C ARG A 182 -5.61 -2.79 21.01
N GLU A 183 -4.80 -3.53 20.24
CA GLU A 183 -4.90 -4.99 20.10
C GLU A 183 -4.11 -5.70 21.19
N ARG A 184 -4.80 -6.44 22.08
CA ARG A 184 -4.17 -7.14 23.21
C ARG A 184 -3.07 -8.10 22.75
N ARG A 185 -3.29 -8.80 21.63
CA ARG A 185 -2.33 -9.74 21.07
C ARG A 185 -1.03 -9.05 20.63
N LEU A 186 -1.14 -7.95 19.90
CA LEU A 186 0.01 -7.19 19.41
C LEU A 186 0.73 -6.46 20.55
N LYS A 187 -0.03 -5.93 21.52
CA LYS A 187 0.55 -5.27 22.70
C LYS A 187 1.47 -6.18 23.51
N ARG A 188 1.19 -7.49 23.55
CA ARG A 188 2.04 -8.49 24.27
C ARG A 188 3.38 -8.73 23.55
N LEU A 189 3.47 -8.44 22.26
CA LEU A 189 4.70 -8.60 21.47
C LEU A 189 5.64 -7.40 21.55
N ILE A 190 5.22 -6.32 22.21
CA ILE A 190 6.04 -5.12 22.35
C ILE A 190 7.07 -5.38 23.44
N SER A 191 8.33 -5.39 23.05
CA SER A 191 9.45 -5.39 23.99
C SER A 191 9.70 -3.98 24.54
N PRO A 192 10.18 -3.84 25.78
CA PRO A 192 10.63 -2.56 26.28
C PRO A 192 11.78 -2.01 25.39
N PRO A 193 11.94 -0.69 25.27
CA PRO A 193 13.02 -0.12 24.48
C PRO A 193 14.36 -0.68 24.95
N PRO A 194 15.31 -0.93 24.02
CA PRO A 194 16.64 -1.41 24.40
C PRO A 194 17.26 -0.41 25.39
N ARG A 195 17.69 -0.93 26.53
CA ARG A 195 18.49 -0.12 27.47
C ARG A 195 19.81 0.16 26.79
N HIS A 196 20.14 1.41 26.58
CA HIS A 196 21.49 1.78 26.14
C HIS A 196 22.45 1.25 27.19
N ALA A 197 23.24 0.24 26.86
CA ALA A 197 24.31 -0.19 27.71
C ALA A 197 25.27 0.98 27.89
N ALA A 198 25.54 1.37 29.13
CA ALA A 198 26.59 2.35 29.39
C ALA A 198 27.91 1.82 28.76
N PRO A 199 28.80 2.71 28.28
CA PRO A 199 30.07 2.28 27.70
C PRO A 199 30.80 1.34 28.66
N GLY A 200 31.00 0.09 28.26
CA GLY A 200 31.60 -0.97 29.09
C GLY A 200 30.72 -2.11 29.56
N MET A 201 29.39 -2.05 29.38
CA MET A 201 28.51 -3.19 29.67
C MET A 201 28.47 -4.18 28.50
N LYS A 202 28.72 -5.46 28.77
CA LYS A 202 28.49 -6.54 27.78
C LYS A 202 27.00 -6.57 27.39
N ALA A 203 26.72 -6.63 26.09
CA ALA A 203 25.38 -6.76 25.58
C ALA A 203 24.66 -7.97 26.22
N PRO A 204 23.39 -7.84 26.61
CA PRO A 204 22.62 -9.00 27.08
C PRO A 204 22.51 -10.04 25.95
N PRO A 205 22.44 -11.34 26.28
CA PRO A 205 22.29 -12.40 25.28
C PRO A 205 20.99 -12.18 24.48
N PRO A 206 20.98 -12.55 23.19
CA PRO A 206 19.78 -12.43 22.37
C PRO A 206 18.61 -13.22 23.00
N PRO A 207 17.38 -12.72 22.87
CA PRO A 207 16.19 -13.43 23.36
C PRO A 207 16.12 -14.81 22.69
N ALA A 208 15.73 -15.83 23.49
CA ALA A 208 15.54 -17.18 22.98
C ALA A 208 14.51 -17.18 21.83
N PRO A 209 14.69 -18.01 20.78
CA PRO A 209 13.76 -18.10 19.69
C PRO A 209 12.38 -18.49 20.22
N VAL A 210 11.36 -17.72 19.82
CA VAL A 210 9.95 -18.04 20.09
C VAL A 210 9.67 -19.36 19.37
N GLN A 211 9.48 -20.42 20.13
CA GLN A 211 9.04 -21.70 19.59
C GLN A 211 7.63 -21.56 19.00
N PRO A 212 7.32 -22.24 17.90
CA PRO A 212 6.08 -22.10 17.13
C PRO A 212 4.81 -22.47 17.91
#